data_b7d519021eea3c0a20e3d00ccd6dd2a6
#
_entry.id   b7d519021eea3c0a20e3d00ccd6dd2a6
#
_cell.length_a   1.000
_cell.length_b   1.000
_cell.length_c   1.000
_cell.angle_alpha   90.00
_cell.angle_beta   90.00
_cell.angle_gamma   90.00
#
_symmetry.space_group_name_H-M   'P 1'
#
loop_
_entity.id
_entity.type
_entity.pdbx_description
1 polymer ?
#
loop_
_entity_poly.entity_id
_entity_poly.type
_entity_poly.pdbx_seq_one_letter_code
_entity_poly.pdbx_strand_id
1 'polypeptide(L)'
;LDTTISSTQQAGMITPIGQFFLDLASGNYPKLRVRSGFQIGVRIVVPPFPFDDDETFESFSKNAAIVFRKPPADEIHIEDVKQLNGQWVVAGTSGVILIVVGLGQTMKQAQAQVYSRIKNVLIPNMYYRTDIGDRWDQDSDRLHNWGILR
;
A
#
# COMPACT_ATOMS: atom_id res chain seq x y z
N LEU A 1 -1.63 -14.32 1.86
CA LEU A 1 -1.05 -13.46 0.80
C LEU A 1 -0.84 -12.07 1.38
N ASP A 2 0.34 -11.48 1.15
CA ASP A 2 0.63 -10.13 1.60
C ASP A 2 -0.16 -9.12 0.76
N THR A 3 -1.13 -8.46 1.38
CA THR A 3 -2.01 -7.47 0.73
C THR A 3 -1.23 -6.27 0.18
N THR A 4 -0.07 -5.95 0.76
CA THR A 4 0.81 -4.87 0.26
C THR A 4 1.27 -5.14 -1.17
N ILE A 5 1.61 -6.37 -1.51
CA ILE A 5 2.04 -6.76 -2.86
C ILE A 5 0.87 -6.57 -3.82
N SER A 6 -0.31 -7.10 -3.49
CA SER A 6 -1.50 -7.00 -4.34
C SER A 6 -1.92 -5.55 -4.57
N SER A 7 -1.96 -4.73 -3.54
CA SER A 7 -2.32 -3.30 -3.63
C SER A 7 -1.30 -2.51 -4.47
N THR A 8 -0.01 -2.80 -4.29
CA THR A 8 1.06 -2.18 -5.08
C THR A 8 0.93 -2.53 -6.56
N GLN A 9 0.66 -3.79 -6.89
CA GLN A 9 0.45 -4.25 -8.27
C GLN A 9 -0.79 -3.62 -8.89
N GLN A 10 -1.92 -3.58 -8.16
CA GLN A 10 -3.17 -2.97 -8.64
C GLN A 10 -2.98 -1.49 -9.00
N ALA A 11 -2.26 -0.72 -8.20
CA ALA A 11 -1.96 0.68 -8.48
C ALA A 11 -1.15 0.87 -9.78
N GLY A 12 -0.37 -0.15 -10.18
CA GLY A 12 0.35 -0.18 -11.45
C GLY A 12 -0.49 -0.61 -12.66
N MET A 13 -1.71 -1.13 -12.47
CA MET A 13 -2.54 -1.60 -13.56
C MET A 13 -3.23 -0.43 -14.31
N ILE A 14 -3.28 -0.53 -15.64
CA ILE A 14 -4.08 0.34 -16.52
C ILE A 14 -5.40 -0.36 -16.85
N THR A 15 -5.34 -1.67 -17.08
CA THR A 15 -6.55 -2.48 -17.31
C THR A 15 -7.34 -2.58 -16.00
N PRO A 16 -8.64 -2.23 -16.00
CA PRO A 16 -9.48 -2.42 -14.82
C PRO A 16 -9.51 -3.90 -14.42
N ILE A 17 -9.12 -4.20 -13.18
CA ILE A 17 -8.92 -5.58 -12.71
C ILE A 17 -10.20 -6.41 -12.78
N GLY A 18 -11.34 -5.80 -12.48
CA GLY A 18 -12.66 -6.47 -12.57
C GLY A 18 -12.99 -6.88 -14.00
N GLN A 19 -12.74 -6.01 -14.97
CA GLN A 19 -12.94 -6.33 -16.38
C GLN A 19 -11.99 -7.44 -16.84
N PHE A 20 -10.73 -7.39 -16.43
CA PHE A 20 -9.74 -8.42 -16.74
C PHE A 20 -10.18 -9.79 -16.24
N PHE A 21 -10.65 -9.90 -15.01
CA PHE A 21 -11.16 -11.17 -14.47
C PHE A 21 -12.46 -11.62 -15.11
N LEU A 22 -13.36 -10.70 -15.44
CA LEU A 22 -14.60 -11.04 -16.15
C LEU A 22 -14.29 -11.63 -17.54
N ASP A 23 -13.37 -11.02 -18.27
CA ASP A 23 -12.95 -11.51 -19.58
C ASP A 23 -12.34 -12.91 -19.48
N LEU A 24 -11.43 -13.14 -18.51
CA LEU A 24 -10.86 -14.46 -18.26
C LEU A 24 -11.95 -15.50 -17.93
N ALA A 25 -12.88 -15.18 -17.05
CA ALA A 25 -13.96 -16.07 -16.66
C ALA A 25 -14.91 -16.39 -17.84
N SER A 26 -14.99 -15.49 -18.81
CA SER A 26 -15.79 -15.65 -20.04
C SER A 26 -15.03 -16.42 -21.15
N GLY A 27 -13.82 -16.93 -20.86
CA GLY A 27 -13.01 -17.68 -21.82
C GLY A 27 -12.24 -16.82 -22.82
N ASN A 28 -12.19 -15.50 -22.60
CA ASN A 28 -11.38 -14.59 -23.38
C ASN A 28 -9.93 -14.59 -22.88
N TYR A 29 -9.02 -14.05 -23.70
CA TYR A 29 -7.60 -13.89 -23.35
C TYR A 29 -7.22 -12.39 -23.32
N PRO A 30 -7.67 -11.64 -22.29
CA PRO A 30 -7.40 -10.22 -22.21
C PRO A 30 -5.91 -9.95 -21.99
N LYS A 31 -5.41 -8.87 -22.58
CA LYS A 31 -4.04 -8.40 -22.33
C LYS A 31 -4.05 -7.49 -21.11
N LEU A 32 -3.29 -7.87 -20.09
CA LEU A 32 -3.05 -7.01 -18.94
C LEU A 32 -2.11 -5.86 -19.34
N ARG A 33 -2.60 -4.63 -19.20
CA ARG A 33 -1.80 -3.42 -19.42
C ARG A 33 -1.39 -2.85 -18.08
N VAL A 34 -0.10 -2.58 -17.94
CA VAL A 34 0.49 -2.02 -16.72
C VAL A 34 1.24 -0.73 -17.05
N ARG A 35 1.36 0.14 -16.04
CA ARG A 35 2.17 1.36 -16.13
C ARG A 35 3.64 0.99 -16.18
N SER A 36 4.42 1.73 -16.97
CA SER A 36 5.88 1.67 -16.90
C SER A 36 6.38 2.36 -15.63
N GLY A 37 7.59 1.99 -15.20
CA GLY A 37 8.25 2.56 -14.03
C GLY A 37 8.07 1.72 -12.77
N PHE A 38 8.19 2.39 -11.63
CA PHE A 38 8.25 1.75 -10.31
C PHE A 38 6.96 1.97 -9.53
N GLN A 39 6.59 0.95 -8.77
CA GLN A 39 5.52 1.00 -7.78
C GLN A 39 6.10 0.60 -6.43
N ILE A 40 5.84 1.41 -5.40
CA ILE A 40 6.26 1.15 -4.03
C ILE A 40 5.04 1.17 -3.13
N GLY A 41 4.84 0.09 -2.36
CA GLY A 41 3.81 0.01 -1.32
C GLY A 41 4.42 0.13 0.07
N VAL A 42 3.87 1.00 0.90
CA VAL A 42 4.25 1.20 2.29
C VAL A 42 3.03 0.96 3.18
N ARG A 43 3.16 0.04 4.15
CA ARG A 43 2.14 -0.17 5.18
C ARG A 43 2.18 0.95 6.20
N ILE A 44 1.02 1.47 6.55
CA ILE A 44 0.81 2.24 7.76
C ILE A 44 0.20 1.32 8.80
N VAL A 45 0.86 1.21 9.92
CA VAL A 45 0.52 0.28 10.98
C VAL A 45 0.40 0.98 12.33
N VAL A 46 -0.30 0.34 13.26
CA VAL A 46 -0.47 0.79 14.64
C VAL A 46 -0.14 -0.35 15.61
N PRO A 47 0.12 -0.08 16.90
CA PRO A 47 0.27 -1.13 17.88
C PRO A 47 -0.95 -2.09 17.89
N PRO A 48 -0.75 -3.40 18.10
CA PRO A 48 0.49 -4.08 18.47
C PRO A 48 1.34 -4.59 17.31
N PHE A 49 1.02 -4.24 16.05
CA PHE A 49 1.78 -4.74 14.90
C PHE A 49 3.31 -4.70 15.18
N PRO A 50 4.11 -5.74 14.85
CA PRO A 50 3.74 -6.96 14.12
C PRO A 50 3.32 -8.14 15.04
N PHE A 51 2.98 -7.87 16.27
CA PHE A 51 2.60 -8.89 17.26
C PHE A 51 1.07 -8.99 17.36
N ASP A 52 0.58 -10.18 17.77
CA ASP A 52 -0.81 -10.40 18.07
C ASP A 52 -1.01 -10.21 19.60
N ASP A 53 -1.54 -9.06 19.98
CA ASP A 53 -1.82 -8.67 21.37
C ASP A 53 -3.12 -7.84 21.42
N ASP A 54 -4.21 -8.53 21.72
CA ASP A 54 -5.54 -7.92 21.75
C ASP A 54 -5.65 -6.83 22.83
N GLU A 55 -5.00 -6.97 23.97
CA GLU A 55 -5.04 -5.97 25.05
C GLU A 55 -4.38 -4.67 24.62
N THR A 56 -3.22 -4.76 24.01
CA THR A 56 -2.52 -3.60 23.44
C THR A 56 -3.36 -2.96 22.32
N PHE A 57 -3.96 -3.76 21.43
CA PHE A 57 -4.80 -3.24 20.36
C PHE A 57 -6.01 -2.49 20.91
N GLU A 58 -6.76 -3.08 21.84
CA GLU A 58 -7.93 -2.45 22.46
C GLU A 58 -7.57 -1.13 23.17
N SER A 59 -6.43 -1.09 23.85
CA SER A 59 -6.01 0.06 24.67
C SER A 59 -5.46 1.22 23.83
N PHE A 60 -4.74 0.96 22.73
CA PHE A 60 -3.98 1.99 22.02
C PHE A 60 -4.45 2.29 20.61
N SER A 61 -5.17 1.38 19.96
CA SER A 61 -5.42 1.46 18.52
C SER A 61 -6.88 1.41 18.13
N LYS A 62 -7.69 0.62 18.80
CA LYS A 62 -9.10 0.42 18.44
C LYS A 62 -9.88 1.72 18.42
N ASN A 63 -10.63 1.94 17.35
CA ASN A 63 -11.41 3.14 17.10
C ASN A 63 -10.60 4.45 17.06
N ALA A 64 -9.27 4.39 16.99
CA ALA A 64 -8.46 5.57 16.77
C ALA A 64 -8.87 6.26 15.45
N ALA A 65 -8.98 7.58 15.46
CA ALA A 65 -9.41 8.35 14.30
C ALA A 65 -8.35 8.31 13.18
N ILE A 66 -8.81 8.12 11.94
CA ILE A 66 -8.00 8.24 10.74
C ILE A 66 -8.36 9.56 10.08
N VAL A 67 -7.40 10.48 10.01
CA VAL A 67 -7.62 11.81 9.46
C VAL A 67 -6.73 12.01 8.24
N PHE A 68 -7.30 12.52 7.17
CA PHE A 68 -6.57 12.97 5.99
C PHE A 68 -6.56 14.50 5.95
N ARG A 69 -5.38 15.10 5.85
CA ARG A 69 -5.24 16.58 5.72
C ARG A 69 -5.82 17.11 4.41
N LYS A 70 -5.83 16.26 3.39
CA LYS A 70 -6.42 16.49 2.06
C LYS A 70 -7.18 15.23 1.66
N PRO A 71 -8.14 15.29 0.73
CA PRO A 71 -8.79 14.09 0.23
C PRO A 71 -7.76 13.00 -0.14
N PRO A 72 -7.99 11.74 0.24
CA PRO A 72 -7.07 10.65 -0.04
C PRO A 72 -6.94 10.45 -1.55
N ALA A 73 -5.76 10.03 -2.00
CA ALA A 73 -5.52 9.61 -3.37
C ALA A 73 -6.04 8.19 -3.60
N ASP A 74 -6.33 7.83 -4.84
CA ASP A 74 -6.81 6.49 -5.23
C ASP A 74 -5.81 5.37 -4.89
N GLU A 75 -4.54 5.72 -4.73
CA GLU A 75 -3.47 4.78 -4.38
C GLU A 75 -3.29 4.62 -2.85
N ILE A 76 -4.29 4.98 -2.06
CA ILE A 76 -4.38 4.65 -0.63
C ILE A 76 -5.42 3.54 -0.49
N HIS A 77 -4.94 2.34 -0.20
CA HIS A 77 -5.77 1.15 0.00
C HIS A 77 -6.06 0.98 1.49
N ILE A 78 -7.33 0.74 1.81
CA ILE A 78 -7.78 0.52 3.19
C ILE A 78 -7.72 -0.97 3.53
N GLU A 79 -7.27 -1.28 4.74
CA GLU A 79 -7.27 -2.63 5.30
C GLU A 79 -8.20 -2.67 6.54
N ASP A 80 -7.65 -2.62 7.72
CA ASP A 80 -8.42 -2.66 8.98
C ASP A 80 -9.03 -1.29 9.32
N VAL A 81 -10.04 -0.88 8.57
CA VAL A 81 -10.73 0.40 8.71
C VAL A 81 -12.24 0.21 8.69
N LYS A 82 -12.95 0.99 9.50
CA LYS A 82 -14.42 1.11 9.46
C LYS A 82 -14.87 2.57 9.55
N GLN A 83 -16.13 2.79 9.28
CA GLN A 83 -16.78 4.08 9.58
C GLN A 83 -17.54 3.97 10.90
N LEU A 84 -17.33 4.96 11.77
CA LEU A 84 -18.06 5.15 13.01
C LEU A 84 -18.55 6.59 13.07
N ASN A 85 -19.88 6.79 13.06
CA ASN A 85 -20.51 8.13 13.05
C ASN A 85 -19.99 9.06 11.93
N GLY A 86 -19.75 8.47 10.75
CA GLY A 86 -19.24 9.21 9.58
C GLY A 86 -17.73 9.47 9.58
N GLN A 87 -17.01 9.04 10.60
CA GLN A 87 -15.56 9.16 10.70
C GLN A 87 -14.87 7.83 10.39
N TRP A 88 -13.75 7.87 9.67
CA TRP A 88 -12.88 6.73 9.48
C TRP A 88 -12.10 6.44 10.76
N VAL A 89 -12.15 5.20 11.21
CA VAL A 89 -11.45 4.75 12.43
C VAL A 89 -10.79 3.40 12.21
N VAL A 90 -9.78 3.15 13.04
CA VAL A 90 -9.08 1.85 13.09
C VAL A 90 -10.04 0.75 13.52
N ALA A 91 -9.99 -0.38 12.81
CA ALA A 91 -10.79 -1.58 13.05
C ALA A 91 -9.90 -2.83 12.99
N GLY A 92 -10.53 -3.99 12.89
CA GLY A 92 -9.82 -5.28 12.80
C GLY A 92 -9.01 -5.60 14.04
N THR A 93 -7.95 -6.37 13.87
CA THR A 93 -7.03 -6.80 14.93
C THR A 93 -5.58 -6.87 14.46
N SER A 94 -5.31 -6.77 13.16
CA SER A 94 -3.97 -6.98 12.59
C SER A 94 -3.01 -5.80 12.85
N GLY A 95 -3.56 -4.62 13.13
CA GLY A 95 -2.78 -3.39 13.22
C GLY A 95 -2.28 -2.86 11.87
N VAL A 96 -2.63 -3.48 10.74
CA VAL A 96 -2.35 -2.96 9.39
C VAL A 96 -3.53 -2.13 8.93
N ILE A 97 -3.36 -0.83 8.83
CA ILE A 97 -4.50 0.10 8.63
C ILE A 97 -4.64 0.51 7.17
N LEU A 98 -3.54 0.96 6.57
CA LEU A 98 -3.53 1.43 5.20
C LEU A 98 -2.30 0.91 4.46
N ILE A 99 -2.44 0.75 3.16
CA ILE A 99 -1.32 0.57 2.24
C ILE A 99 -1.31 1.79 1.33
N VAL A 100 -0.23 2.55 1.40
CA VAL A 100 -0.02 3.74 0.55
C VAL A 100 0.92 3.36 -0.57
N VAL A 101 0.52 3.62 -1.81
CA VAL A 101 1.35 3.32 -2.98
C VAL A 101 1.88 4.61 -3.61
N GLY A 102 3.16 4.59 -3.97
CA GLY A 102 3.83 5.60 -4.76
C GLY A 102 4.21 5.06 -6.13
N LEU A 103 4.07 5.87 -7.15
CA LEU A 103 4.38 5.56 -8.54
C LEU A 103 5.44 6.54 -9.05
N GLY A 104 6.33 6.08 -9.93
CA GLY A 104 7.33 6.97 -10.53
C GLY A 104 8.10 6.31 -11.67
N GLN A 105 8.66 7.11 -12.57
CA GLN A 105 9.54 6.61 -13.63
C GLN A 105 10.90 6.17 -13.08
N THR A 106 11.26 6.67 -11.90
CA THR A 106 12.45 6.24 -11.15
C THR A 106 12.05 5.80 -9.74
N MET A 107 12.88 4.99 -9.09
CA MET A 107 12.69 4.59 -7.70
C MET A 107 12.57 5.81 -6.78
N LYS A 108 13.43 6.82 -6.96
CA LYS A 108 13.40 8.05 -6.17
C LYS A 108 12.09 8.83 -6.33
N GLN A 109 11.51 8.86 -7.53
CA GLN A 109 10.20 9.50 -7.75
C GLN A 109 9.08 8.73 -7.05
N ALA A 110 9.08 7.40 -7.13
CA ALA A 110 8.10 6.57 -6.44
C ALA A 110 8.21 6.73 -4.91
N GLN A 111 9.43 6.76 -4.36
CA GLN A 111 9.68 7.04 -2.93
C GLN A 111 9.16 8.43 -2.54
N ALA A 112 9.53 9.47 -3.27
CA ALA A 112 9.09 10.84 -2.97
C ALA A 112 7.56 10.95 -2.96
N GLN A 113 6.89 10.27 -3.89
CA GLN A 113 5.44 10.27 -3.99
C GLN A 113 4.79 9.53 -2.82
N VAL A 114 5.22 8.30 -2.50
CA VAL A 114 4.62 7.52 -1.41
C VAL A 114 4.76 8.24 -0.07
N TYR A 115 5.95 8.75 0.26
CA TYR A 115 6.17 9.44 1.53
C TYR A 115 5.48 10.80 1.61
N SER A 116 5.29 11.49 0.46
CA SER A 116 4.45 12.69 0.41
C SER A 116 2.97 12.38 0.71
N ARG A 117 2.46 11.25 0.19
CA ARG A 117 1.10 10.79 0.49
C ARG A 117 0.94 10.40 1.95
N ILE A 118 1.92 9.71 2.53
CA ILE A 118 1.90 9.31 3.95
C ILE A 118 1.84 10.53 4.87
N LYS A 119 2.51 11.63 4.54
CA LYS A 119 2.43 12.89 5.31
C LYS A 119 1.03 13.50 5.35
N ASN A 120 0.13 13.08 4.44
CA ASN A 120 -1.27 13.47 4.44
C ASN A 120 -2.12 12.69 5.45
N VAL A 121 -1.63 11.56 5.94
CA VAL A 121 -2.32 10.64 6.86
C VAL A 121 -1.94 10.95 8.29
N LEU A 122 -2.93 10.98 9.18
CA LEU A 122 -2.76 11.12 10.63
C LEU A 122 -3.58 10.04 11.34
N ILE A 123 -2.91 9.17 12.05
CA ILE A 123 -3.49 8.17 12.94
C ILE A 123 -2.68 8.19 14.24
N PRO A 124 -3.28 8.22 15.43
CA PRO A 124 -2.56 8.11 16.68
C PRO A 124 -1.66 6.87 16.70
N ASN A 125 -0.44 7.02 17.18
CA ASN A 125 0.55 5.95 17.31
C ASN A 125 0.92 5.24 15.99
N MET A 126 0.62 5.81 14.83
CA MET A 126 0.99 5.20 13.56
C MET A 126 2.49 5.19 13.35
N TYR A 127 2.97 4.13 12.69
CA TYR A 127 4.34 4.05 12.22
C TYR A 127 4.41 3.31 10.88
N TYR A 128 5.53 3.46 10.20
CA TYR A 128 5.79 2.87 8.88
C TYR A 128 7.29 2.82 8.61
N ARG A 129 7.70 1.98 7.68
CA ARG A 129 9.10 1.93 7.22
C ARG A 129 9.40 3.12 6.33
N THR A 130 10.56 3.75 6.54
CA THR A 130 11.03 4.91 5.78
C THR A 130 12.08 4.58 4.72
N ASP A 131 12.50 3.31 4.65
CA ASP A 131 13.60 2.79 3.86
C ASP A 131 13.17 1.93 2.65
N ILE A 132 11.85 1.92 2.34
CA ILE A 132 11.36 1.13 1.21
C ILE A 132 11.90 1.70 -0.10
N GLY A 133 12.62 0.85 -0.84
CA GLY A 133 13.26 1.21 -2.11
C GLY A 133 14.72 1.66 -2.00
N ASP A 134 15.27 1.87 -0.79
CA ASP A 134 16.66 2.35 -0.61
C ASP A 134 17.72 1.38 -1.15
N ARG A 135 17.42 0.09 -1.16
CA ARG A 135 18.31 -0.93 -1.68
C ARG A 135 18.33 -1.05 -3.21
N TRP A 136 17.45 -0.31 -3.90
CA TRP A 136 17.28 -0.46 -5.34
C TRP A 136 18.60 -0.34 -6.13
N ASP A 137 19.43 0.64 -5.82
CA ASP A 137 20.68 0.87 -6.53
C ASP A 137 21.62 -0.35 -6.42
N GLN A 138 21.64 -1.03 -5.27
CA GLN A 138 22.44 -2.23 -5.06
C GLN A 138 21.81 -3.48 -5.68
N ASP A 139 20.48 -3.61 -5.55
CA ASP A 139 19.77 -4.79 -6.00
C ASP A 139 19.55 -4.77 -7.54
N SER A 140 19.43 -3.58 -8.16
CA SER A 140 19.31 -3.45 -9.62
C SER A 140 20.53 -4.00 -10.35
N ASP A 141 21.73 -3.72 -9.88
CA ASP A 141 22.96 -4.22 -10.49
C ASP A 141 23.02 -5.76 -10.45
N ARG A 142 22.59 -6.36 -9.33
CA ARG A 142 22.50 -7.82 -9.22
C ARG A 142 21.47 -8.40 -10.16
N LEU A 143 20.30 -7.77 -10.29
CA LEU A 143 19.21 -8.23 -11.16
C LEU A 143 19.62 -8.14 -12.65
N HIS A 144 20.37 -7.10 -13.06
CA HIS A 144 20.96 -7.01 -14.38
C HIS A 144 21.99 -8.11 -14.62
N ASN A 145 22.91 -8.34 -13.66
CA ASN A 145 23.90 -9.39 -13.74
C ASN A 145 23.30 -10.79 -13.84
N TRP A 146 22.12 -11.00 -13.25
CA TRP A 146 21.37 -12.27 -13.34
C TRP A 146 20.50 -12.36 -14.60
N GLY A 147 20.46 -11.31 -15.44
CA GLY A 147 19.65 -11.28 -16.66
C GLY A 147 18.15 -11.15 -16.42
N ILE A 148 17.73 -10.80 -15.19
CA ILE A 148 16.30 -10.59 -14.83
C ILE A 148 15.82 -9.23 -15.33
N LEU A 149 16.67 -8.21 -15.23
CA LEU A 149 16.43 -6.89 -15.82
C LEU A 149 17.20 -6.76 -17.12
N ARG A 150 16.55 -6.17 -18.13
CA ARG A 150 17.11 -5.89 -19.47
C ARG A 150 17.15 -4.39 -19.74
#